data_533f3c9944def40bdf86950292faf248
#
_entry.id   533f3c9944def40bdf86950292faf248
#
_cell.length_a   1.000
_cell.length_b   1.000
_cell.length_c   1.000
_cell.angle_alpha   90.00
_cell.angle_beta   90.00
_cell.angle_gamma   90.00
#
_symmetry.space_group_name_H-M   'P 1'
#
loop_
_entity.id
_entity.type
_entity.pdbx_description
1 polymer ?
#
loop_
_entity_poly.entity_id
_entity_poly.type
_entity_poly.pdbx_seq_one_letter_code
_entity_poly.pdbx_strand_id
1 'polypeptide(L)'
;KDSEWDHYRNDKIGFVFQSFNLIQHLSVWKNVELALTLSGISKIKSKIRVADALERVGLLDQKDKKPNQLSGGQMQRVAIARALVNNPEIILADEPTGALDSVTSKQILDILKEISSERLVVMVTHNQEFANQYSTRIINLKDGHIVSDSNPFAAEKDKEKEIKKAKTSMPIVTALALSFLNLKSKIARTMLTIIAGSIGIVAIGLVLSVSNGMTKYINDVQRVALGDYPINITSSVITSPEVSIYSKLKEFPEEKMITVVRGNTQYEHFNAIEDEFFEYLQDMPSEWYTLINYGTSINLNLLYQDGIAYQKVTDSYFYEMTENVDFVGEQYTVLEGKIPQNANEIALVVDSYNCISAMLLYYLGMSYENVETLTFADFMGKEFKLLDNDEYYVKMDNRYYAKGKSYYADLYENAQTTLEIVGILRIEPKATSKLYSSGLLYTKALSELVYERSINSAIVKEQIAAGINTNVFTGLPYEDIIGISSTQTKTYQYEMNLVNLNGMKKINRLYIYTSTFSDRGNITNYINAYQN
;
A
#
# COMPACT_ATOMS: atom_id res chain seq x y z
N LYS A 1 -59.86 -5.71 -2.38
CA LYS A 1 -58.45 -5.22 -2.37
C LYS A 1 -57.71 -5.86 -3.52
N ASP A 2 -56.73 -5.20 -4.14
CA ASP A 2 -56.01 -5.71 -5.32
C ASP A 2 -55.40 -7.11 -5.11
N SER A 3 -54.88 -7.39 -3.93
CA SER A 3 -54.35 -8.71 -3.57
C SER A 3 -55.37 -9.85 -3.55
N GLU A 4 -56.66 -9.53 -3.33
CA GLU A 4 -57.74 -10.53 -3.37
C GLU A 4 -58.14 -10.86 -4.80
N TRP A 5 -58.13 -9.86 -5.68
CA TRP A 5 -58.32 -10.04 -7.11
C TRP A 5 -57.16 -10.81 -7.76
N ASP A 6 -55.93 -10.57 -7.36
CA ASP A 6 -54.76 -11.30 -7.85
C ASP A 6 -54.83 -12.77 -7.45
N HIS A 7 -55.23 -13.07 -6.22
CA HIS A 7 -55.43 -14.45 -5.77
C HIS A 7 -56.55 -15.12 -6.56
N TYR A 8 -57.71 -14.47 -6.71
CA TYR A 8 -58.81 -15.02 -7.47
C TYR A 8 -58.46 -15.30 -8.93
N ARG A 9 -57.76 -14.39 -9.61
CA ARG A 9 -57.28 -14.55 -10.97
C ARG A 9 -56.31 -15.72 -11.12
N ASN A 10 -55.39 -15.90 -10.16
CA ASN A 10 -54.37 -16.93 -10.26
C ASN A 10 -54.87 -18.35 -9.94
N ASP A 11 -55.87 -18.47 -9.06
CA ASP A 11 -56.36 -19.78 -8.59
C ASP A 11 -57.65 -20.23 -9.25
N LYS A 12 -58.55 -19.29 -9.58
CA LYS A 12 -59.88 -19.61 -10.05
C LYS A 12 -60.12 -19.41 -11.53
N ILE A 13 -59.26 -18.63 -12.22
CA ILE A 13 -59.44 -18.28 -13.62
C ILE A 13 -58.24 -18.75 -14.44
N GLY A 14 -58.50 -19.52 -15.51
CA GLY A 14 -57.51 -19.82 -16.55
C GLY A 14 -57.72 -18.92 -17.76
N PHE A 15 -56.67 -18.33 -18.32
CA PHE A 15 -56.72 -17.48 -19.50
C PHE A 15 -56.13 -18.16 -20.73
N VAL A 16 -56.86 -18.13 -21.81
CA VAL A 16 -56.44 -18.56 -23.16
C VAL A 16 -56.49 -17.34 -24.09
N PHE A 17 -55.32 -16.87 -24.52
CA PHE A 17 -55.17 -15.67 -25.36
C PHE A 17 -55.09 -16.00 -26.84
N GLN A 18 -55.47 -15.07 -27.69
CA GLN A 18 -55.37 -15.17 -29.14
C GLN A 18 -53.94 -15.35 -29.65
N SER A 19 -52.98 -14.62 -29.03
CA SER A 19 -51.55 -14.66 -29.42
C SER A 19 -50.71 -15.69 -28.69
N PHE A 20 -51.31 -16.73 -28.09
CA PHE A 20 -50.72 -17.82 -27.30
C PHE A 20 -49.98 -17.36 -26.05
N ASN A 21 -49.28 -16.24 -26.05
CA ASN A 21 -48.48 -15.67 -24.95
C ASN A 21 -47.53 -16.69 -24.31
N LEU A 22 -46.83 -17.49 -25.12
CA LEU A 22 -45.84 -18.45 -24.70
C LEU A 22 -44.45 -17.79 -24.62
N ILE A 23 -43.68 -18.19 -23.61
CA ILE A 23 -42.30 -17.73 -23.42
C ILE A 23 -41.40 -18.52 -24.36
N GLN A 24 -40.85 -17.89 -25.40
CA GLN A 24 -40.16 -18.50 -26.53
C GLN A 24 -38.90 -19.33 -26.14
N HIS A 25 -38.20 -18.96 -25.09
CA HIS A 25 -37.00 -19.65 -24.68
C HIS A 25 -37.24 -20.82 -23.70
N LEU A 26 -38.48 -20.98 -23.23
CA LEU A 26 -38.88 -22.09 -22.37
C LEU A 26 -39.48 -23.23 -23.19
N SER A 27 -39.32 -24.48 -22.72
CA SER A 27 -39.99 -25.63 -23.31
C SER A 27 -41.49 -25.60 -23.06
N VAL A 28 -42.26 -26.44 -23.77
CA VAL A 28 -43.70 -26.66 -23.55
C VAL A 28 -43.99 -26.97 -22.11
N TRP A 29 -43.24 -27.92 -21.52
CA TRP A 29 -43.35 -28.27 -20.11
C TRP A 29 -43.18 -27.06 -19.21
N LYS A 30 -42.13 -26.27 -19.42
CA LYS A 30 -41.82 -25.10 -18.59
C LYS A 30 -42.82 -23.97 -18.76
N ASN A 31 -43.40 -23.79 -19.93
CA ASN A 31 -44.47 -22.84 -20.16
C ASN A 31 -45.72 -23.18 -19.37
N VAL A 32 -46.11 -24.48 -19.27
CA VAL A 32 -47.22 -24.93 -18.46
C VAL A 32 -46.91 -24.89 -16.97
N GLU A 33 -45.71 -25.37 -16.58
CA GLU A 33 -45.25 -25.37 -15.17
C GLU A 33 -45.20 -23.95 -14.54
N LEU A 34 -44.96 -22.94 -15.37
CA LEU A 34 -44.86 -21.54 -14.90
C LEU A 34 -46.14 -21.08 -14.20
N ALA A 35 -47.31 -21.51 -14.68
CA ALA A 35 -48.58 -21.14 -14.04
C ALA A 35 -48.71 -21.68 -12.60
N LEU A 36 -48.05 -22.80 -12.30
CA LEU A 36 -48.02 -23.37 -10.94
C LEU A 36 -46.97 -22.73 -9.99
N THR A 37 -46.05 -21.96 -10.56
CA THR A 37 -44.94 -21.36 -9.76
C THR A 37 -45.46 -20.37 -8.71
N LEU A 38 -46.57 -19.70 -9.00
CA LEU A 38 -47.20 -18.74 -8.09
C LEU A 38 -48.16 -19.39 -7.08
N SER A 39 -48.55 -20.65 -7.29
CA SER A 39 -49.54 -21.37 -6.46
C SER A 39 -48.93 -22.10 -5.26
N GLY A 40 -47.60 -22.02 -5.04
CA GLY A 40 -46.91 -22.64 -3.90
C GLY A 40 -46.95 -24.16 -3.85
N ILE A 41 -47.24 -24.82 -4.96
CA ILE A 41 -47.42 -26.28 -5.05
C ILE A 41 -46.06 -26.97 -5.02
N SER A 42 -45.97 -28.11 -4.32
CA SER A 42 -44.72 -28.90 -4.27
C SER A 42 -44.29 -29.40 -5.65
N LYS A 43 -42.99 -29.51 -5.90
CA LYS A 43 -42.43 -29.94 -7.20
C LYS A 43 -43.00 -31.29 -7.72
N ILE A 44 -43.29 -32.22 -6.80
CA ILE A 44 -43.85 -33.52 -7.18
C ILE A 44 -45.28 -33.37 -7.72
N LYS A 45 -46.15 -32.64 -6.98
CA LYS A 45 -47.50 -32.35 -7.44
C LYS A 45 -47.56 -31.51 -8.68
N SER A 46 -46.61 -30.56 -8.86
CA SER A 46 -46.47 -29.76 -10.05
C SER A 46 -46.23 -30.65 -11.30
N LYS A 47 -45.28 -31.58 -11.22
CA LYS A 47 -44.98 -32.51 -12.30
C LYS A 47 -46.19 -33.34 -12.72
N ILE A 48 -46.95 -33.85 -11.77
CA ILE A 48 -48.15 -34.66 -12.08
C ILE A 48 -49.21 -33.79 -12.79
N ARG A 49 -49.48 -32.58 -12.29
CA ARG A 49 -50.47 -31.65 -12.92
C ARG A 49 -50.06 -31.20 -14.32
N VAL A 50 -48.77 -30.93 -14.54
CA VAL A 50 -48.25 -30.54 -15.86
C VAL A 50 -48.40 -31.67 -16.84
N ALA A 51 -48.08 -32.92 -16.43
CA ALA A 51 -48.25 -34.09 -17.28
C ALA A 51 -49.73 -34.28 -17.67
N ASP A 52 -50.64 -34.27 -16.72
CA ASP A 52 -52.08 -34.40 -16.92
C ASP A 52 -52.63 -33.31 -17.85
N ALA A 53 -52.26 -32.06 -17.62
CA ALA A 53 -52.69 -30.95 -18.50
C ALA A 53 -52.18 -31.06 -19.93
N LEU A 54 -50.94 -31.54 -20.13
CA LEU A 54 -50.39 -31.78 -21.49
C LEU A 54 -51.00 -33.00 -22.15
N GLU A 55 -51.33 -34.02 -21.39
CA GLU A 55 -52.01 -35.22 -21.90
C GLU A 55 -53.42 -34.89 -22.41
N ARG A 56 -54.22 -34.11 -21.63
CA ARG A 56 -55.55 -33.65 -22.02
C ARG A 56 -55.62 -32.91 -23.32
N VAL A 57 -54.53 -32.20 -23.70
CA VAL A 57 -54.44 -31.47 -24.96
C VAL A 57 -53.64 -32.23 -26.05
N GLY A 58 -53.23 -33.49 -25.76
CA GLY A 58 -52.51 -34.35 -26.70
C GLY A 58 -51.09 -33.84 -27.05
N LEU A 59 -50.37 -33.26 -26.07
CA LEU A 59 -49.03 -32.69 -26.30
C LEU A 59 -47.94 -33.20 -25.33
N LEU A 60 -48.22 -34.30 -24.60
CA LEU A 60 -47.23 -34.80 -23.66
C LEU A 60 -45.92 -35.22 -24.32
N ASP A 61 -45.99 -35.79 -25.54
CA ASP A 61 -44.83 -36.17 -26.35
C ASP A 61 -44.02 -35.00 -26.88
N GLN A 62 -44.58 -33.78 -26.85
CA GLN A 62 -43.94 -32.57 -27.31
C GLN A 62 -43.38 -31.70 -26.15
N LYS A 63 -43.38 -32.24 -24.92
CA LYS A 63 -43.06 -31.49 -23.67
C LYS A 63 -41.73 -30.78 -23.67
N ASP A 64 -40.73 -31.28 -24.37
CA ASP A 64 -39.37 -30.75 -24.41
C ASP A 64 -39.12 -29.74 -25.53
N LYS A 65 -40.05 -29.65 -26.52
CA LYS A 65 -39.96 -28.68 -27.59
C LYS A 65 -40.18 -27.25 -27.11
N LYS A 66 -39.66 -26.32 -27.87
CA LYS A 66 -39.89 -24.87 -27.66
C LYS A 66 -41.02 -24.37 -28.58
N PRO A 67 -41.65 -23.21 -28.23
CA PRO A 67 -42.75 -22.65 -29.04
C PRO A 67 -42.41 -22.49 -30.53
N ASN A 68 -41.19 -22.08 -30.86
CA ASN A 68 -40.74 -21.91 -32.25
C ASN A 68 -40.61 -23.24 -33.05
N GLN A 69 -40.80 -24.38 -32.40
CA GLN A 69 -40.79 -25.74 -33.01
C GLN A 69 -42.20 -26.32 -33.13
N LEU A 70 -43.23 -25.54 -32.83
CA LEU A 70 -44.63 -25.96 -32.80
C LEU A 70 -45.43 -25.25 -33.88
N SER A 71 -46.51 -25.92 -34.40
CA SER A 71 -47.53 -25.27 -35.21
C SER A 71 -48.38 -24.31 -34.37
N GLY A 72 -49.12 -23.39 -35.01
CA GLY A 72 -50.05 -22.48 -34.35
C GLY A 72 -51.08 -23.20 -33.47
N GLY A 73 -51.67 -24.29 -33.99
CA GLY A 73 -52.62 -25.09 -33.21
C GLY A 73 -51.98 -25.84 -32.05
N GLN A 74 -50.73 -26.30 -32.18
CA GLN A 74 -49.99 -26.86 -31.07
C GLN A 74 -49.67 -25.81 -30.00
N MET A 75 -49.27 -24.58 -30.41
CA MET A 75 -49.06 -23.48 -29.47
C MET A 75 -50.31 -23.11 -28.69
N GLN A 76 -51.49 -23.11 -29.37
CA GLN A 76 -52.78 -22.85 -28.72
C GLN A 76 -53.15 -23.95 -27.72
N ARG A 77 -52.88 -25.23 -28.05
CA ARG A 77 -53.07 -26.34 -27.10
C ARG A 77 -52.17 -26.21 -25.88
N VAL A 78 -50.92 -25.76 -26.05
CA VAL A 78 -50.04 -25.43 -24.90
C VAL A 78 -50.64 -24.31 -24.03
N ALA A 79 -51.21 -23.25 -24.64
CA ALA A 79 -51.86 -22.18 -23.91
C ALA A 79 -53.09 -22.68 -23.13
N ILE A 80 -53.87 -23.61 -23.72
CA ILE A 80 -54.99 -24.26 -23.02
C ILE A 80 -54.48 -25.12 -21.85
N ALA A 81 -53.44 -25.93 -22.05
CA ALA A 81 -52.85 -26.73 -20.98
C ALA A 81 -52.34 -25.84 -19.81
N ARG A 82 -51.73 -24.70 -20.16
CA ARG A 82 -51.29 -23.70 -19.15
C ARG A 82 -52.47 -23.10 -18.37
N ALA A 83 -53.59 -22.87 -19.05
CA ALA A 83 -54.80 -22.37 -18.38
C ALA A 83 -55.43 -23.45 -17.47
N LEU A 84 -55.34 -24.74 -17.81
CA LEU A 84 -55.93 -25.87 -17.07
C LEU A 84 -55.10 -26.29 -15.85
N VAL A 85 -53.76 -26.08 -15.86
CA VAL A 85 -52.85 -26.70 -14.90
C VAL A 85 -53.11 -26.35 -13.44
N ASN A 86 -53.67 -25.15 -13.18
CA ASN A 86 -54.08 -24.69 -11.84
C ASN A 86 -55.44 -25.28 -11.41
N ASN A 87 -56.11 -26.05 -12.28
CA ASN A 87 -57.44 -26.56 -12.04
C ASN A 87 -58.47 -25.45 -11.75
N PRO A 88 -58.59 -24.43 -12.66
CA PRO A 88 -59.47 -23.29 -12.46
C PRO A 88 -60.95 -23.65 -12.54
N GLU A 89 -61.82 -22.89 -11.90
CA GLU A 89 -63.28 -23.01 -11.98
C GLU A 89 -63.81 -22.39 -13.28
N ILE A 90 -63.13 -21.39 -13.82
CA ILE A 90 -63.51 -20.64 -14.99
C ILE A 90 -62.37 -20.57 -16.00
N ILE A 91 -62.62 -20.82 -17.26
CA ILE A 91 -61.69 -20.53 -18.37
C ILE A 91 -62.23 -19.38 -19.20
N LEU A 92 -61.41 -18.35 -19.34
CA LEU A 92 -61.66 -17.23 -20.24
C LEU A 92 -60.83 -17.39 -21.49
N ALA A 93 -61.49 -17.59 -22.63
CA ALA A 93 -60.86 -17.73 -23.93
C ALA A 93 -61.17 -16.51 -24.80
N ASP A 94 -60.10 -15.76 -25.12
CA ASP A 94 -60.19 -14.57 -25.96
C ASP A 94 -59.73 -14.92 -27.36
N GLU A 95 -60.68 -14.95 -28.29
CA GLU A 95 -60.48 -15.36 -29.71
C GLU A 95 -59.55 -16.58 -29.88
N PRO A 96 -59.85 -17.73 -29.26
CA PRO A 96 -58.91 -18.86 -29.20
C PRO A 96 -58.60 -19.50 -30.55
N THR A 97 -59.32 -19.13 -31.62
CA THR A 97 -59.18 -19.63 -32.96
C THR A 97 -58.76 -18.55 -33.97
N GLY A 98 -58.58 -17.31 -33.57
CA GLY A 98 -58.36 -16.17 -34.46
C GLY A 98 -57.07 -16.23 -35.32
N ALA A 99 -56.07 -16.99 -34.90
CA ALA A 99 -54.80 -17.16 -35.60
C ALA A 99 -54.64 -18.54 -36.27
N LEU A 100 -55.74 -19.33 -36.44
CA LEU A 100 -55.71 -20.71 -36.87
C LEU A 100 -56.54 -20.95 -38.13
N ASP A 101 -56.17 -21.97 -38.88
CA ASP A 101 -57.00 -22.46 -40.00
C ASP A 101 -58.27 -23.14 -39.48
N SER A 102 -59.26 -23.35 -40.41
CA SER A 102 -60.58 -23.85 -40.04
C SER A 102 -60.58 -25.25 -39.43
N VAL A 103 -59.65 -26.12 -39.85
CA VAL A 103 -59.54 -27.50 -39.37
C VAL A 103 -58.98 -27.51 -37.96
N THR A 104 -57.89 -26.78 -37.75
CA THR A 104 -57.23 -26.62 -36.43
C THR A 104 -58.17 -25.90 -35.45
N SER A 105 -58.92 -24.89 -35.91
CA SER A 105 -59.92 -24.18 -35.12
C SER A 105 -60.98 -25.11 -34.53
N LYS A 106 -61.53 -26.03 -35.34
CA LYS A 106 -62.47 -27.05 -34.84
C LYS A 106 -61.88 -27.93 -33.77
N GLN A 107 -60.62 -28.42 -33.97
CA GLN A 107 -59.92 -29.21 -32.95
C GLN A 107 -59.73 -28.47 -31.60
N ILE A 108 -59.46 -27.17 -31.64
CA ILE A 108 -59.34 -26.33 -30.43
C ILE A 108 -60.69 -26.17 -29.73
N LEU A 109 -61.76 -25.94 -30.53
CA LEU A 109 -63.10 -25.80 -29.99
C LEU A 109 -63.65 -27.12 -29.43
N ASP A 110 -63.32 -28.25 -30.02
CA ASP A 110 -63.64 -29.60 -29.49
C ASP A 110 -63.01 -29.81 -28.09
N ILE A 111 -61.73 -29.44 -27.93
CA ILE A 111 -61.07 -29.47 -26.64
C ILE A 111 -61.74 -28.56 -25.60
N LEU A 112 -62.08 -27.29 -25.99
CA LEU A 112 -62.78 -26.38 -25.09
C LEU A 112 -64.19 -26.88 -24.75
N LYS A 113 -64.89 -27.52 -25.70
CA LYS A 113 -66.19 -28.16 -25.49
C LYS A 113 -66.13 -29.30 -24.51
N GLU A 114 -65.11 -30.18 -24.60
CA GLU A 114 -64.87 -31.22 -23.63
C GLU A 114 -64.63 -30.64 -22.22
N ILE A 115 -63.77 -29.65 -22.12
CA ILE A 115 -63.48 -28.96 -20.86
C ILE A 115 -64.75 -28.28 -20.27
N SER A 116 -65.67 -27.78 -21.12
CA SER A 116 -66.90 -27.14 -20.67
C SER A 116 -67.89 -28.06 -19.97
N SER A 117 -67.72 -29.38 -20.07
CA SER A 117 -68.49 -30.37 -19.29
C SER A 117 -68.15 -30.37 -17.80
N GLU A 118 -66.91 -29.95 -17.45
CA GLU A 118 -66.42 -29.98 -16.05
C GLU A 118 -66.38 -28.59 -15.40
N ARG A 119 -66.31 -27.52 -16.18
CA ARG A 119 -66.12 -26.14 -15.71
C ARG A 119 -66.69 -25.09 -16.65
N LEU A 120 -66.91 -23.87 -16.14
CA LEU A 120 -67.40 -22.77 -16.95
C LEU A 120 -66.31 -22.32 -17.95
N VAL A 121 -66.66 -22.34 -19.24
CA VAL A 121 -65.83 -21.76 -20.31
C VAL A 121 -66.56 -20.54 -20.89
N VAL A 122 -65.94 -19.39 -20.79
CA VAL A 122 -66.41 -18.14 -21.38
C VAL A 122 -65.51 -17.78 -22.54
N MET A 123 -66.06 -17.81 -23.75
CA MET A 123 -65.34 -17.54 -24.98
C MET A 123 -65.81 -16.20 -25.58
N VAL A 124 -64.86 -15.35 -25.93
CA VAL A 124 -65.09 -14.19 -26.77
C VAL A 124 -64.70 -14.53 -28.20
N THR A 125 -65.60 -14.33 -29.14
CA THR A 125 -65.31 -14.61 -30.55
C THR A 125 -66.15 -13.71 -31.44
N HIS A 126 -65.59 -13.37 -32.60
CA HIS A 126 -66.32 -12.68 -33.67
C HIS A 126 -66.91 -13.66 -34.72
N ASN A 127 -66.62 -14.96 -34.59
CA ASN A 127 -67.12 -16.00 -35.51
C ASN A 127 -68.49 -16.53 -35.01
N GLN A 128 -69.58 -16.11 -35.64
CA GLN A 128 -70.95 -16.51 -35.31
C GLN A 128 -71.21 -18.01 -35.53
N GLU A 129 -70.61 -18.61 -36.55
CA GLU A 129 -70.80 -20.04 -36.86
C GLU A 129 -70.25 -20.90 -35.69
N PHE A 130 -69.04 -20.60 -35.21
CA PHE A 130 -68.46 -21.32 -34.10
C PHE A 130 -69.22 -21.05 -32.78
N ALA A 131 -69.67 -19.81 -32.56
CA ALA A 131 -70.49 -19.50 -31.39
C ALA A 131 -71.76 -20.34 -31.35
N ASN A 132 -72.48 -20.45 -32.48
CA ASN A 132 -73.73 -21.20 -32.57
C ASN A 132 -73.52 -22.73 -32.43
N GLN A 133 -72.41 -23.25 -32.93
CA GLN A 133 -72.12 -24.71 -32.90
C GLN A 133 -71.65 -25.20 -31.56
N TYR A 134 -70.84 -24.41 -30.84
CA TYR A 134 -70.10 -24.86 -29.66
C TYR A 134 -70.61 -24.31 -28.33
N SER A 135 -71.39 -23.19 -28.32
CA SER A 135 -71.84 -22.58 -27.07
C SER A 135 -73.22 -23.08 -26.61
N THR A 136 -73.42 -23.10 -25.31
CA THR A 136 -74.71 -23.39 -24.68
C THR A 136 -75.51 -22.11 -24.40
N ARG A 137 -74.85 -20.96 -24.31
CA ARG A 137 -75.43 -19.61 -24.17
C ARG A 137 -74.62 -18.62 -24.97
N ILE A 138 -75.31 -17.75 -25.73
CA ILE A 138 -74.70 -16.72 -26.54
C ILE A 138 -75.21 -15.37 -26.08
N ILE A 139 -74.28 -14.47 -25.73
CA ILE A 139 -74.55 -13.11 -25.38
C ILE A 139 -73.95 -12.20 -26.46
N ASN A 140 -74.80 -11.52 -27.21
CA ASN A 140 -74.35 -10.61 -28.26
C ASN A 140 -74.12 -9.22 -27.67
N LEU A 141 -72.91 -8.72 -27.85
CA LEU A 141 -72.51 -7.38 -27.41
C LEU A 141 -72.31 -6.45 -28.62
N LYS A 142 -72.85 -5.25 -28.56
CA LYS A 142 -72.59 -4.20 -29.53
C LYS A 142 -72.43 -2.86 -28.80
N ASP A 143 -71.39 -2.15 -29.11
CA ASP A 143 -71.06 -0.83 -28.52
C ASP A 143 -71.13 -0.80 -26.96
N GLY A 144 -70.68 -1.89 -26.33
CA GLY A 144 -70.64 -2.03 -24.86
C GLY A 144 -72.00 -2.42 -24.23
N HIS A 145 -73.06 -2.63 -25.05
CA HIS A 145 -74.40 -3.02 -24.57
C HIS A 145 -74.74 -4.44 -24.99
N ILE A 146 -75.47 -5.17 -24.13
CA ILE A 146 -76.03 -6.47 -24.44
C ILE A 146 -77.23 -6.25 -25.38
N VAL A 147 -77.10 -6.79 -26.59
CA VAL A 147 -78.17 -6.71 -27.62
C VAL A 147 -79.14 -7.88 -27.51
N SER A 148 -78.61 -9.08 -27.27
CA SER A 148 -79.39 -10.29 -27.05
C SER A 148 -78.70 -11.27 -26.16
N ASP A 149 -79.47 -12.09 -25.46
CA ASP A 149 -79.01 -13.19 -24.63
C ASP A 149 -79.90 -14.42 -24.95
N SER A 150 -79.29 -15.52 -25.38
CA SER A 150 -80.03 -16.73 -25.77
C SER A 150 -80.65 -17.50 -24.64
N ASN A 151 -80.17 -17.30 -23.42
CA ASN A 151 -80.69 -18.00 -22.25
C ASN A 151 -80.47 -17.13 -20.98
N PRO A 152 -81.25 -16.03 -20.80
CA PRO A 152 -81.07 -15.11 -19.69
C PRO A 152 -81.39 -15.79 -18.35
N PHE A 153 -80.50 -15.57 -17.39
CA PHE A 153 -80.56 -16.12 -16.05
C PHE A 153 -80.97 -15.03 -15.06
N ALA A 154 -82.03 -15.30 -14.23
CA ALA A 154 -82.42 -14.45 -13.14
C ALA A 154 -81.54 -14.80 -11.90
N ALA A 155 -80.70 -13.87 -11.48
CA ALA A 155 -79.79 -14.09 -10.35
C ALA A 155 -80.58 -14.13 -9.02
N GLU A 156 -80.58 -15.27 -8.35
CA GLU A 156 -80.84 -15.34 -6.92
C GLU A 156 -79.62 -14.84 -6.13
N LYS A 157 -79.84 -14.03 -5.13
CA LYS A 157 -78.75 -13.51 -4.25
C LYS A 157 -78.16 -14.66 -3.43
N ASP A 158 -77.09 -15.25 -3.90
CA ASP A 158 -76.30 -16.19 -3.10
C ASP A 158 -75.47 -15.48 -2.01
N LYS A 159 -75.39 -16.12 -0.84
CA LYS A 159 -74.62 -15.66 0.31
C LYS A 159 -73.14 -15.68 -0.03
N GLU A 160 -72.42 -14.59 0.27
CA GLU A 160 -70.98 -14.49 0.16
C GLU A 160 -70.26 -15.63 0.91
N LYS A 161 -69.55 -16.49 0.19
CA LYS A 161 -68.65 -17.47 0.74
C LYS A 161 -67.30 -16.83 1.03
N GLU A 162 -66.81 -16.90 2.26
CA GLU A 162 -65.47 -16.44 2.63
C GLU A 162 -64.39 -17.14 1.79
N ILE A 163 -63.59 -16.39 1.07
CA ILE A 163 -62.47 -16.87 0.28
C ILE A 163 -61.27 -17.08 1.20
N LYS A 164 -60.79 -18.33 1.35
CA LYS A 164 -59.57 -18.65 2.09
C LYS A 164 -58.35 -18.07 1.39
N LYS A 165 -57.64 -17.21 2.12
CA LYS A 165 -56.42 -16.55 1.63
C LYS A 165 -55.24 -17.53 1.53
N ALA A 166 -54.83 -17.91 0.34
CA ALA A 166 -53.56 -18.59 0.09
C ALA A 166 -52.46 -17.52 -0.21
N LYS A 167 -51.27 -17.68 0.34
CA LYS A 167 -50.14 -16.81 0.05
C LYS A 167 -49.59 -17.08 -1.35
N THR A 168 -49.74 -16.14 -2.27
CA THR A 168 -49.14 -16.19 -3.58
C THR A 168 -47.82 -15.41 -3.56
N SER A 169 -46.68 -16.09 -3.47
CA SER A 169 -45.38 -15.43 -3.59
C SER A 169 -44.39 -16.36 -4.31
N MET A 170 -43.68 -15.79 -5.26
CA MET A 170 -42.63 -16.52 -5.96
C MET A 170 -41.40 -16.64 -5.04
N PRO A 171 -40.83 -17.84 -4.83
CA PRO A 171 -39.58 -18.00 -4.10
C PRO A 171 -38.45 -17.22 -4.79
N ILE A 172 -37.63 -16.51 -4.01
CA ILE A 172 -36.49 -15.71 -4.51
C ILE A 172 -35.56 -16.55 -5.40
N VAL A 173 -35.33 -17.81 -5.02
CA VAL A 173 -34.49 -18.75 -5.81
C VAL A 173 -35.06 -18.97 -7.22
N THR A 174 -36.40 -19.08 -7.34
CA THR A 174 -37.07 -19.25 -8.64
C THR A 174 -36.97 -17.97 -9.48
N ALA A 175 -37.14 -16.80 -8.86
CA ALA A 175 -36.97 -15.51 -9.52
C ALA A 175 -35.53 -15.33 -10.06
N LEU A 176 -34.52 -15.65 -9.24
CA LEU A 176 -33.11 -15.62 -9.65
C LEU A 176 -32.82 -16.62 -10.78
N ALA A 177 -33.36 -17.84 -10.69
CA ALA A 177 -33.17 -18.85 -11.75
C ALA A 177 -33.78 -18.41 -13.08
N LEU A 178 -34.98 -17.83 -13.07
CA LEU A 178 -35.62 -17.29 -14.28
C LEU A 178 -34.86 -16.10 -14.86
N SER A 179 -34.35 -15.21 -14.00
CA SER A 179 -33.50 -14.10 -14.41
C SER A 179 -32.20 -14.58 -15.05
N PHE A 180 -31.57 -15.60 -14.48
CA PHE A 180 -30.35 -16.21 -15.05
C PHE A 180 -30.61 -16.87 -16.41
N LEU A 181 -31.73 -17.60 -16.55
CA LEU A 181 -32.13 -18.20 -17.83
C LEU A 181 -32.39 -17.11 -18.90
N ASN A 182 -32.97 -16.00 -18.51
CA ASN A 182 -33.19 -14.87 -19.42
C ASN A 182 -31.85 -14.24 -19.86
N LEU A 183 -30.91 -14.04 -18.95
CA LEU A 183 -29.54 -13.60 -19.28
C LEU A 183 -28.84 -14.57 -20.23
N LYS A 184 -28.94 -15.87 -19.95
CA LYS A 184 -28.36 -16.93 -20.81
C LYS A 184 -28.98 -16.95 -22.21
N SER A 185 -30.28 -16.66 -22.34
CA SER A 185 -30.96 -16.65 -23.67
C SER A 185 -30.49 -15.48 -24.56
N LYS A 186 -29.96 -14.40 -23.94
CA LYS A 186 -29.49 -13.19 -24.62
C LYS A 186 -27.98 -12.98 -24.41
N ILE A 187 -27.20 -14.07 -24.33
CA ILE A 187 -25.81 -14.06 -23.90
C ILE A 187 -24.92 -13.08 -24.68
N ALA A 188 -25.12 -12.97 -26.00
CA ALA A 188 -24.34 -12.05 -26.83
C ALA A 188 -24.54 -10.58 -26.42
N ARG A 189 -25.77 -10.18 -26.19
CA ARG A 189 -26.10 -8.81 -25.71
C ARG A 189 -25.57 -8.58 -24.30
N THR A 190 -25.76 -9.56 -23.44
CA THR A 190 -25.28 -9.48 -22.03
C THR A 190 -23.76 -9.37 -21.99
N MET A 191 -23.04 -10.18 -22.76
CA MET A 191 -21.58 -10.12 -22.87
C MET A 191 -21.10 -8.77 -23.40
N LEU A 192 -21.74 -8.25 -24.44
CA LEU A 192 -21.39 -6.94 -24.98
C LEU A 192 -21.56 -5.83 -23.94
N THR A 193 -22.63 -5.87 -23.17
CA THR A 193 -22.87 -4.89 -22.08
C THR A 193 -21.86 -5.02 -20.95
N ILE A 194 -21.49 -6.25 -20.56
CA ILE A 194 -20.47 -6.50 -19.54
C ILE A 194 -19.11 -5.98 -20.02
N ILE A 195 -18.71 -6.29 -21.25
CA ILE A 195 -17.44 -5.83 -21.82
C ILE A 195 -17.41 -4.30 -21.86
N ALA A 196 -18.46 -3.67 -22.38
CA ALA A 196 -18.55 -2.22 -22.45
C ALA A 196 -18.47 -1.55 -21.07
N GLY A 197 -19.15 -2.10 -20.05
CA GLY A 197 -19.08 -1.62 -18.68
C GLY A 197 -17.73 -1.87 -18.00
N SER A 198 -17.13 -3.05 -18.27
CA SER A 198 -15.85 -3.40 -17.63
C SER A 198 -14.68 -2.59 -18.17
N ILE A 199 -14.70 -2.14 -19.44
CA ILE A 199 -13.64 -1.30 -20.02
C ILE A 199 -13.44 -0.03 -19.17
N GLY A 200 -14.52 0.64 -18.77
CA GLY A 200 -14.43 1.85 -17.93
C GLY A 200 -13.83 1.56 -16.55
N ILE A 201 -14.22 0.49 -15.90
CA ILE A 201 -13.72 0.09 -14.58
C ILE A 201 -12.24 -0.29 -14.67
N VAL A 202 -11.87 -1.08 -15.69
CA VAL A 202 -10.47 -1.48 -15.93
C VAL A 202 -9.60 -0.26 -16.22
N ALA A 203 -10.08 0.67 -17.05
CA ALA A 203 -9.35 1.90 -17.36
C ALA A 203 -9.09 2.74 -16.11
N ILE A 204 -10.12 2.96 -15.26
CA ILE A 204 -9.95 3.67 -13.99
C ILE A 204 -8.98 2.92 -13.06
N GLY A 205 -9.14 1.60 -12.94
CA GLY A 205 -8.24 0.77 -12.14
C GLY A 205 -6.78 0.84 -12.59
N LEU A 206 -6.53 0.81 -13.90
CA LEU A 206 -5.19 0.98 -14.46
C LEU A 206 -4.61 2.36 -14.17
N VAL A 207 -5.39 3.43 -14.38
CA VAL A 207 -4.93 4.80 -14.09
C VAL A 207 -4.58 4.96 -12.61
N LEU A 208 -5.44 4.49 -11.70
CA LEU A 208 -5.17 4.55 -10.26
C LEU A 208 -3.95 3.70 -9.86
N SER A 209 -3.81 2.50 -10.43
CA SER A 209 -2.67 1.62 -10.14
C SER A 209 -1.35 2.23 -10.62
N VAL A 210 -1.33 2.78 -11.84
CA VAL A 210 -0.14 3.46 -12.40
C VAL A 210 0.17 4.71 -11.58
N SER A 211 -0.84 5.53 -11.25
CA SER A 211 -0.66 6.73 -10.44
C SER A 211 -0.08 6.41 -9.06
N ASN A 212 -0.66 5.43 -8.35
CA ASN A 212 -0.16 5.01 -7.04
C ASN A 212 1.25 4.40 -7.13
N GLY A 213 1.49 3.56 -8.14
CA GLY A 213 2.80 2.97 -8.38
C GLY A 213 3.86 4.02 -8.68
N MET A 214 3.52 5.02 -9.52
CA MET A 214 4.42 6.11 -9.85
C MET A 214 4.70 7.02 -8.65
N THR A 215 3.67 7.35 -7.87
CA THR A 215 3.84 8.13 -6.63
C THR A 215 4.76 7.40 -5.64
N LYS A 216 4.55 6.09 -5.45
CA LYS A 216 5.42 5.30 -4.59
C LYS A 216 6.86 5.28 -5.11
N TYR A 217 7.05 5.04 -6.42
CA TYR A 217 8.37 5.04 -7.05
C TYR A 217 9.08 6.39 -6.90
N ILE A 218 8.37 7.51 -7.14
CA ILE A 218 8.93 8.86 -6.96
C ILE A 218 9.34 9.08 -5.50
N ASN A 219 8.50 8.71 -4.55
CA ASN A 219 8.81 8.85 -3.13
C ASN A 219 10.03 7.99 -2.73
N ASP A 220 10.12 6.76 -3.23
CA ASP A 220 11.28 5.89 -2.96
C ASP A 220 12.57 6.47 -3.56
N VAL A 221 12.53 7.00 -4.79
CA VAL A 221 13.67 7.67 -5.42
C VAL A 221 14.07 8.94 -4.65
N GLN A 222 13.09 9.76 -4.24
CA GLN A 222 13.35 10.96 -3.43
C GLN A 222 13.99 10.59 -2.10
N ARG A 223 13.48 9.56 -1.43
CA ARG A 223 13.98 9.11 -0.13
C ARG A 223 15.43 8.65 -0.20
N VAL A 224 15.77 7.87 -1.24
CA VAL A 224 17.16 7.44 -1.48
C VAL A 224 18.05 8.66 -1.79
N ALA A 225 17.62 9.53 -2.69
CA ALA A 225 18.40 10.72 -3.05
C ALA A 225 18.62 11.66 -1.86
N LEU A 226 17.61 11.90 -1.04
CA LEU A 226 17.70 12.75 0.14
C LEU A 226 18.48 12.12 1.29
N GLY A 227 18.47 10.78 1.37
CA GLY A 227 19.27 10.03 2.32
C GLY A 227 20.79 10.18 2.07
N ASP A 228 21.20 10.26 0.79
CA ASP A 228 22.59 10.49 0.40
C ASP A 228 23.02 11.95 0.60
N TYR A 229 22.07 12.90 0.65
CA TYR A 229 22.33 14.34 0.74
C TYR A 229 21.51 15.00 1.87
N PRO A 230 21.83 14.72 3.14
CA PRO A 230 21.19 15.43 4.26
C PRO A 230 21.51 16.93 4.24
N ILE A 231 20.72 17.72 4.94
CA ILE A 231 21.11 19.09 5.25
C ILE A 231 22.27 19.00 6.25
N ASN A 232 23.42 19.54 5.89
CA ASN A 232 24.62 19.51 6.70
C ASN A 232 24.92 20.90 7.23
N ILE A 233 24.97 21.04 8.53
CA ILE A 233 25.39 22.25 9.22
C ILE A 233 26.68 21.91 9.95
N THR A 234 27.74 22.64 9.63
CA THR A 234 29.07 22.41 10.19
C THR A 234 29.54 23.62 10.98
N SER A 235 30.34 23.39 12.00
CA SER A 235 30.96 24.45 12.78
C SER A 235 31.99 25.26 12.00
N SER A 236 32.51 24.73 10.90
CA SER A 236 33.37 25.48 9.99
C SER A 236 33.14 25.08 8.54
N VAL A 237 33.31 26.02 7.63
CA VAL A 237 33.27 25.82 6.19
C VAL A 237 34.49 26.48 5.57
N ILE A 238 35.24 25.71 4.82
CA ILE A 238 36.37 26.26 4.04
C ILE A 238 35.82 26.76 2.71
N THR A 239 35.90 28.08 2.47
CA THR A 239 35.56 28.67 1.19
C THR A 239 36.81 29.10 0.47
N SER A 240 36.92 28.73 -0.79
CA SER A 240 37.97 29.19 -1.68
C SER A 240 37.50 30.45 -2.41
N PRO A 241 38.29 31.54 -2.42
CA PRO A 241 37.92 32.75 -3.16
C PRO A 241 37.84 32.51 -4.67
N GLU A 242 38.30 31.38 -5.15
CA GLU A 242 38.17 31.00 -6.57
C GLU A 242 36.71 31.07 -7.03
N VAL A 243 35.73 30.65 -6.20
CA VAL A 243 34.30 30.76 -6.53
C VAL A 243 33.88 32.21 -6.81
N SER A 244 34.46 33.19 -6.10
CA SER A 244 34.18 34.62 -6.31
C SER A 244 34.80 35.17 -7.60
N ILE A 245 35.92 34.59 -8.01
CA ILE A 245 36.61 35.00 -9.26
C ILE A 245 35.92 34.35 -10.45
N TYR A 246 35.58 33.05 -10.36
CA TYR A 246 34.88 32.32 -11.43
C TYR A 246 33.48 32.90 -11.70
N SER A 247 32.79 33.40 -10.69
CA SER A 247 31.49 34.04 -10.87
C SER A 247 31.53 35.35 -11.72
N LYS A 248 32.71 35.93 -11.88
CA LYS A 248 32.95 37.14 -12.69
C LYS A 248 33.47 36.80 -14.08
N LEU A 249 33.87 35.57 -14.33
CA LEU A 249 34.35 35.12 -15.63
C LEU A 249 33.17 34.67 -16.48
N LYS A 250 33.25 34.91 -17.79
CA LYS A 250 32.27 34.36 -18.72
C LYS A 250 32.41 32.85 -18.79
N GLU A 251 31.30 32.16 -18.70
CA GLU A 251 31.21 30.75 -19.03
C GLU A 251 31.43 30.59 -20.55
N PHE A 252 32.35 29.71 -20.96
CA PHE A 252 32.74 29.48 -22.36
C PHE A 252 33.23 30.77 -23.09
N PRO A 253 34.34 31.41 -22.61
CA PRO A 253 34.88 32.60 -23.26
C PRO A 253 35.39 32.30 -24.67
N GLU A 254 35.06 33.18 -25.63
CA GLU A 254 35.51 33.06 -27.02
C GLU A 254 36.92 33.63 -27.25
N GLU A 255 37.45 34.37 -26.26
CA GLU A 255 38.76 34.96 -26.30
C GLU A 255 39.86 33.89 -26.23
N LYS A 256 40.86 34.00 -27.10
CA LYS A 256 42.04 33.12 -27.11
C LYS A 256 43.04 33.51 -26.02
N MET A 257 42.56 33.69 -24.80
CA MET A 257 43.38 34.05 -23.65
C MET A 257 43.20 33.06 -22.50
N ILE A 258 44.28 32.81 -21.78
CA ILE A 258 44.26 31.99 -20.56
C ILE A 258 44.39 32.94 -19.38
N THR A 259 43.38 32.99 -18.54
CA THR A 259 43.43 33.78 -17.30
C THR A 259 44.10 32.96 -16.21
N VAL A 260 45.18 33.48 -15.67
CA VAL A 260 45.88 32.86 -14.53
C VAL A 260 45.23 33.38 -13.25
N VAL A 261 44.51 32.50 -12.57
CA VAL A 261 43.92 32.77 -11.25
C VAL A 261 44.99 32.52 -10.18
N ARG A 262 45.47 33.60 -9.59
CA ARG A 262 46.40 33.54 -8.45
C ARG A 262 45.58 33.55 -7.16
N GLY A 263 45.56 32.48 -6.43
CA GLY A 263 44.96 32.47 -5.11
C GLY A 263 44.67 31.06 -4.59
N ASN A 264 45.50 30.61 -3.71
CA ASN A 264 45.24 29.49 -2.80
C ASN A 264 44.80 29.99 -1.42
N THR A 265 44.15 31.14 -1.36
CA THR A 265 43.66 31.67 -0.08
C THR A 265 42.35 30.94 0.25
N GLN A 266 42.42 29.95 1.07
CA GLN A 266 41.24 29.35 1.67
C GLN A 266 40.84 30.18 2.89
N TYR A 267 39.59 30.58 2.96
CA TYR A 267 39.03 31.22 4.15
C TYR A 267 38.19 30.18 4.86
N GLU A 268 38.51 29.94 6.13
CA GLU A 268 37.68 29.13 6.99
C GLU A 268 36.67 30.04 7.69
N HIS A 269 35.40 29.82 7.45
CA HIS A 269 34.31 30.48 8.17
C HIS A 269 33.88 29.61 9.31
N PHE A 270 33.81 30.17 10.49
CA PHE A 270 33.37 29.48 11.69
C PHE A 270 31.92 29.84 12.00
N ASN A 271 31.09 28.80 12.19
CA ASN A 271 29.74 28.95 12.67
C ASN A 271 29.71 28.67 14.18
N ALA A 272 29.11 29.56 14.93
CA ALA A 272 28.80 29.28 16.32
C ALA A 272 27.53 28.42 16.36
N ILE A 273 27.70 27.12 16.59
CA ILE A 273 26.58 26.21 16.86
C ILE A 273 26.43 26.20 18.38
N GLU A 274 25.62 27.10 18.90
CA GLU A 274 25.38 27.30 20.32
C GLU A 274 24.12 26.58 20.81
N ASP A 275 23.93 26.46 22.11
CA ASP A 275 22.81 25.72 22.70
C ASP A 275 21.45 26.31 22.30
N GLU A 276 21.36 27.66 22.15
CA GLU A 276 20.14 28.33 21.69
C GLU A 276 19.71 27.90 20.29
N PHE A 277 20.67 27.58 19.40
CA PHE A 277 20.34 27.03 18.09
C PHE A 277 19.76 25.62 18.18
N PHE A 278 20.22 24.80 19.12
CA PHE A 278 19.63 23.49 19.36
C PHE A 278 18.23 23.57 19.93
N GLU A 279 17.98 24.49 20.85
CA GLU A 279 16.63 24.73 21.36
C GLU A 279 15.70 25.17 20.21
N TYR A 280 16.15 26.07 19.34
CA TYR A 280 15.41 26.48 18.15
C TYR A 280 15.08 25.31 17.23
N LEU A 281 16.02 24.39 17.01
CA LEU A 281 15.78 23.21 16.19
C LEU A 281 14.80 22.21 16.82
N GLN A 282 14.65 22.17 18.13
CA GLN A 282 13.67 21.30 18.81
C GLN A 282 12.23 21.75 18.55
N ASP A 283 12.02 23.04 18.28
CA ASP A 283 10.70 23.59 17.92
C ASP A 283 10.32 23.36 16.45
N MET A 284 11.22 22.76 15.65
CA MET A 284 10.96 22.45 14.25
C MET A 284 9.93 21.33 14.12
N PRO A 285 8.91 21.45 13.21
CA PRO A 285 7.91 20.41 13.00
C PRO A 285 8.53 19.04 12.70
N SER A 286 8.19 18.04 13.50
CA SER A 286 8.76 16.69 13.42
C SER A 286 8.39 15.94 12.12
N GLU A 287 7.33 16.35 11.44
CA GLU A 287 6.94 15.79 10.14
C GLU A 287 7.88 16.17 8.98
N TRP A 288 8.74 17.19 9.15
CA TRP A 288 9.66 17.63 8.11
C TRP A 288 10.94 16.80 8.03
N TYR A 289 11.29 16.10 9.11
CA TYR A 289 12.53 15.31 9.16
C TYR A 289 12.30 13.88 9.62
N THR A 290 13.16 12.99 9.18
CA THR A 290 13.18 11.59 9.63
C THR A 290 14.17 11.38 10.77
N LEU A 291 15.27 12.14 10.75
CA LEU A 291 16.30 12.06 11.76
C LEU A 291 17.09 13.37 11.80
N ILE A 292 17.40 13.83 13.01
CA ILE A 292 18.46 14.82 13.26
C ILE A 292 19.58 14.08 13.96
N ASN A 293 20.76 14.04 13.33
CA ASN A 293 21.93 13.38 13.89
C ASN A 293 22.99 14.43 14.23
N TYR A 294 23.42 14.42 15.48
CA TYR A 294 24.45 15.32 15.98
C TYR A 294 25.79 14.58 15.93
N GLY A 295 26.79 15.18 15.27
CA GLY A 295 28.16 14.70 15.30
C GLY A 295 28.95 15.38 16.39
N THR A 296 29.24 14.70 17.46
CA THR A 296 30.23 15.12 18.46
C THR A 296 31.59 14.56 18.07
N SER A 297 32.64 15.36 18.23
CA SER A 297 34.00 14.83 18.08
C SER A 297 34.47 14.29 19.41
N ILE A 298 34.78 13.01 19.46
CA ILE A 298 35.62 12.42 20.50
C ILE A 298 36.87 11.87 19.86
N ASN A 299 38.01 12.00 20.57
CA ASN A 299 39.27 11.39 20.16
C ASN A 299 39.48 10.11 20.96
N LEU A 300 39.62 9.00 20.28
CA LEU A 300 39.86 7.70 20.89
C LEU A 300 41.36 7.37 20.82
N ASN A 301 42.03 7.35 21.96
CA ASN A 301 43.40 6.87 22.04
C ASN A 301 43.39 5.35 22.08
N LEU A 302 43.42 4.72 20.89
CA LEU A 302 43.25 3.27 20.73
C LEU A 302 44.57 2.59 20.37
N LEU A 303 44.79 1.42 20.97
CA LEU A 303 45.84 0.47 20.56
C LEU A 303 45.24 -0.82 20.12
N TYR A 304 45.87 -1.43 19.09
CA TYR A 304 45.55 -2.75 18.58
C TYR A 304 46.81 -3.62 18.55
N GLN A 305 46.68 -4.91 18.85
CA GLN A 305 47.74 -5.88 18.76
C GLN A 305 47.58 -6.70 17.48
N ASP A 306 48.55 -6.57 16.54
CA ASP A 306 48.63 -7.38 15.32
C ASP A 306 49.79 -8.37 15.44
N GLY A 307 49.46 -9.60 15.76
CA GLY A 307 50.46 -10.61 16.08
C GLY A 307 51.30 -10.24 17.31
N ILE A 308 52.59 -9.94 17.11
CA ILE A 308 53.50 -9.49 18.17
C ILE A 308 53.69 -7.97 18.20
N ALA A 309 53.10 -7.26 17.26
CA ALA A 309 53.26 -5.81 17.12
C ALA A 309 52.08 -5.05 17.72
N TYR A 310 52.38 -3.97 18.43
CA TYR A 310 51.39 -3.03 18.96
C TYR A 310 51.33 -1.79 18.08
N GLN A 311 50.16 -1.44 17.61
CA GLN A 311 49.92 -0.35 16.69
C GLN A 311 48.92 0.66 17.29
N LYS A 312 49.15 1.96 17.05
CA LYS A 312 48.17 2.98 17.31
C LYS A 312 47.08 2.94 16.24
N VAL A 313 45.86 2.93 16.66
CA VAL A 313 44.69 2.99 15.79
C VAL A 313 44.30 4.45 15.59
N THR A 314 43.93 4.80 14.38
CA THR A 314 43.38 6.12 14.04
C THR A 314 41.87 6.04 14.05
N ASP A 315 41.23 6.92 14.79
CA ASP A 315 39.78 6.95 15.00
C ASP A 315 38.97 7.57 13.85
N SER A 316 39.62 7.95 12.75
CA SER A 316 38.98 8.55 11.57
C SER A 316 37.84 7.73 10.95
N TYR A 317 37.78 6.44 11.21
CA TYR A 317 36.75 5.52 10.75
C TYR A 317 35.86 4.99 11.88
N PHE A 318 35.90 5.64 13.04
CA PHE A 318 35.00 5.34 14.13
C PHE A 318 33.86 6.37 14.15
N TYR A 319 32.64 5.88 14.16
CA TYR A 319 31.43 6.70 14.08
C TYR A 319 30.55 6.45 15.29
N GLU A 320 30.10 7.51 15.93
CA GLU A 320 29.10 7.43 16.99
C GLU A 320 27.75 7.05 16.38
N MET A 321 27.18 5.96 16.86
CA MET A 321 25.88 5.47 16.43
C MET A 321 24.75 6.33 17.01
N THR A 322 23.74 6.66 16.22
CA THR A 322 22.53 7.31 16.73
C THR A 322 21.84 6.45 17.78
N GLU A 323 21.20 7.08 18.76
CA GLU A 323 20.44 6.38 19.80
C GLU A 323 19.18 5.68 19.29
N ASN A 324 18.74 6.02 18.09
CA ASN A 324 17.61 5.36 17.44
C ASN A 324 18.05 4.01 16.82
N VAL A 325 18.04 2.96 17.64
CA VAL A 325 18.45 1.61 17.25
C VAL A 325 17.55 1.02 16.14
N ASP A 326 16.26 1.35 16.15
CA ASP A 326 15.32 0.89 15.12
C ASP A 326 15.71 1.48 13.76
N PHE A 327 16.08 2.76 13.73
CA PHE A 327 16.58 3.41 12.53
C PHE A 327 17.86 2.74 12.01
N VAL A 328 18.80 2.39 12.90
CA VAL A 328 20.00 1.65 12.51
C VAL A 328 19.63 0.29 11.91
N GLY A 329 18.68 -0.43 12.51
CA GLY A 329 18.18 -1.71 12.03
C GLY A 329 17.50 -1.63 10.65
N GLU A 330 16.91 -0.50 10.29
CA GLU A 330 16.33 -0.28 8.97
C GLU A 330 17.38 0.00 7.88
N GLN A 331 18.53 0.57 8.26
CA GLN A 331 19.58 0.97 7.32
C GLN A 331 20.66 -0.11 7.15
N TYR A 332 20.79 -1.02 8.10
CA TYR A 332 21.87 -2.02 8.13
C TYR A 332 21.33 -3.41 8.42
N THR A 333 21.76 -4.40 7.64
CA THR A 333 21.54 -5.82 7.93
C THR A 333 22.65 -6.34 8.85
N VAL A 334 22.29 -6.97 9.95
CA VAL A 334 23.25 -7.71 10.79
C VAL A 334 23.64 -8.99 10.05
N LEU A 335 24.92 -9.08 9.65
CA LEU A 335 25.46 -10.27 8.99
C LEU A 335 25.92 -11.31 10.00
N GLU A 336 26.53 -10.85 11.10
CA GLU A 336 26.98 -11.69 12.21
C GLU A 336 26.97 -10.90 13.51
N GLY A 337 26.73 -11.56 14.64
CA GLY A 337 26.70 -10.94 15.95
C GLY A 337 25.47 -10.06 16.20
N LYS A 338 25.67 -8.83 16.71
CA LYS A 338 24.62 -7.89 17.10
C LYS A 338 25.00 -6.43 16.89
N ILE A 339 24.01 -5.54 16.91
CA ILE A 339 24.24 -4.09 16.99
C ILE A 339 24.77 -3.76 18.39
N PRO A 340 25.82 -2.91 18.52
CA PRO A 340 26.37 -2.48 19.81
C PRO A 340 25.32 -1.83 20.72
N GLN A 341 25.35 -2.15 22.00
CA GLN A 341 24.45 -1.60 23.02
C GLN A 341 25.20 -1.02 24.22
N ASN A 342 26.41 -1.50 24.49
CA ASN A 342 27.21 -1.09 25.65
C ASN A 342 28.41 -0.24 25.22
N ALA A 343 28.98 0.50 26.14
CA ALA A 343 30.15 1.38 25.92
C ALA A 343 31.40 0.65 25.40
N ASN A 344 31.54 -0.63 25.70
CA ASN A 344 32.68 -1.45 25.27
C ASN A 344 32.42 -2.25 23.98
N GLU A 345 31.27 -2.09 23.36
CA GLU A 345 30.88 -2.82 22.15
C GLU A 345 31.02 -1.93 20.92
N ILE A 346 31.60 -2.49 19.85
CA ILE A 346 31.70 -1.84 18.56
C ILE A 346 31.26 -2.81 17.45
N ALA A 347 30.84 -2.30 16.28
CA ALA A 347 30.48 -3.13 15.14
C ALA A 347 31.18 -2.65 13.87
N LEU A 348 31.66 -3.60 13.05
CA LEU A 348 32.21 -3.32 11.74
C LEU A 348 31.07 -3.10 10.74
N VAL A 349 31.09 -2.00 10.00
CA VAL A 349 30.22 -1.75 8.86
C VAL A 349 30.95 -2.07 7.57
N VAL A 350 30.38 -2.92 6.75
CA VAL A 350 30.80 -3.20 5.38
C VAL A 350 29.84 -2.55 4.38
N ASP A 351 30.27 -2.32 3.16
CA ASP A 351 29.39 -1.78 2.12
C ASP A 351 28.33 -2.81 1.66
N SER A 352 27.48 -2.42 0.71
CA SER A 352 26.41 -3.29 0.18
C SER A 352 26.93 -4.56 -0.52
N TYR A 353 28.21 -4.62 -0.82
CA TYR A 353 28.89 -5.76 -1.48
C TYR A 353 29.79 -6.56 -0.52
N ASN A 354 29.70 -6.32 0.77
CA ASN A 354 30.56 -6.87 1.81
C ASN A 354 32.04 -6.48 1.64
N CYS A 355 32.30 -5.30 1.09
CA CYS A 355 33.66 -4.80 0.90
C CYS A 355 34.03 -3.75 1.96
N ILE A 356 35.31 -3.73 2.29
CA ILE A 356 35.94 -2.67 3.07
C ILE A 356 37.20 -2.19 2.33
N SER A 357 37.59 -0.95 2.59
CA SER A 357 38.82 -0.37 2.03
C SER A 357 40.04 -0.96 2.72
N ALA A 358 41.10 -1.27 1.99
CA ALA A 358 42.40 -1.60 2.56
C ALA A 358 42.93 -0.48 3.48
N MET A 359 42.55 0.78 3.21
CA MET A 359 42.91 1.90 4.05
C MET A 359 42.24 1.80 5.45
N LEU A 360 41.04 1.22 5.54
CA LEU A 360 40.42 0.95 6.84
C LEU A 360 41.27 0.00 7.67
N LEU A 361 41.77 -1.09 7.07
CA LEU A 361 42.68 -2.03 7.77
C LEU A 361 43.93 -1.33 8.26
N TYR A 362 44.52 -0.48 7.42
CA TYR A 362 45.69 0.33 7.80
C TYR A 362 45.43 1.20 9.02
N TYR A 363 44.33 1.93 9.03
CA TYR A 363 43.96 2.81 10.13
C TYR A 363 43.57 2.06 11.40
N LEU A 364 43.08 0.83 11.27
CA LEU A 364 42.83 -0.06 12.40
C LEU A 364 44.12 -0.72 12.95
N GLY A 365 45.25 -0.48 12.31
CA GLY A 365 46.52 -1.07 12.71
C GLY A 365 46.67 -2.56 12.32
N MET A 366 45.83 -3.03 11.42
CA MET A 366 45.81 -4.41 10.94
C MET A 366 46.70 -4.56 9.69
N SER A 367 47.23 -5.76 9.48
CA SER A 367 47.95 -6.08 8.26
C SER A 367 47.04 -6.01 7.03
N TYR A 368 47.46 -5.28 5.99
CA TYR A 368 46.65 -5.02 4.79
C TYR A 368 47.39 -5.33 3.48
N GLU A 369 48.70 -5.49 3.52
CA GLU A 369 49.50 -5.80 2.34
C GLU A 369 49.23 -7.23 1.86
N ASN A 370 48.88 -7.39 0.57
CA ASN A 370 48.53 -8.67 -0.06
C ASN A 370 47.30 -9.39 0.53
N VAL A 371 46.43 -8.69 1.22
CA VAL A 371 45.15 -9.22 1.72
C VAL A 371 44.07 -8.98 0.67
N GLU A 372 43.54 -10.05 0.06
CA GLU A 372 42.45 -9.95 -0.91
C GLU A 372 41.06 -10.21 -0.27
N THR A 373 41.01 -11.13 0.69
CA THR A 373 39.77 -11.52 1.36
C THR A 373 40.03 -11.78 2.84
N LEU A 374 39.03 -11.40 3.66
CA LEU A 374 38.96 -11.70 5.09
C LEU A 374 37.61 -12.35 5.39
N THR A 375 37.58 -13.20 6.40
CA THR A 375 36.36 -13.81 6.89
C THR A 375 35.75 -12.97 8.03
N PHE A 376 34.49 -13.17 8.35
CA PHE A 376 33.87 -12.52 9.51
C PHE A 376 34.58 -12.89 10.82
N ALA A 377 35.06 -14.12 10.93
CA ALA A 377 35.85 -14.59 12.07
C ALA A 377 37.16 -13.81 12.28
N ASP A 378 37.70 -13.19 11.21
CA ASP A 378 38.90 -12.35 11.33
C ASP A 378 38.61 -10.99 12.02
N PHE A 379 37.35 -10.65 12.20
CA PHE A 379 36.93 -9.41 12.85
C PHE A 379 36.16 -9.65 14.16
N MET A 380 35.30 -10.67 14.20
CA MET A 380 34.48 -10.93 15.39
C MET A 380 35.35 -11.24 16.60
N GLY A 381 35.04 -10.57 17.72
CA GLY A 381 35.79 -10.71 18.96
C GLY A 381 37.16 -10.01 18.98
N LYS A 382 37.54 -9.26 17.92
CA LYS A 382 38.76 -8.45 17.98
C LYS A 382 38.65 -7.33 18.97
N GLU A 383 39.72 -7.09 19.69
CA GLU A 383 39.83 -6.16 20.79
C GLU A 383 40.70 -4.97 20.42
N PHE A 384 40.27 -3.78 20.84
CA PHE A 384 41.04 -2.54 20.84
C PHE A 384 41.12 -2.03 22.24
N LYS A 385 42.31 -1.65 22.70
CA LYS A 385 42.50 -1.09 24.02
C LYS A 385 42.33 0.43 23.95
N LEU A 386 41.37 0.96 24.70
CA LEU A 386 41.13 2.39 24.86
C LEU A 386 41.93 2.91 26.05
N LEU A 387 42.75 3.91 25.80
CA LEU A 387 43.59 4.54 26.79
C LEU A 387 42.98 5.85 27.25
N ASP A 388 42.86 6.03 28.56
CA ASP A 388 42.49 7.29 29.14
C ASP A 388 43.63 8.32 28.97
N ASN A 389 43.33 9.61 29.06
CA ASN A 389 44.32 10.67 28.94
C ASN A 389 45.52 10.50 29.92
N ASP A 390 45.26 10.12 31.15
CA ASP A 390 46.28 9.92 32.18
C ASP A 390 47.15 8.68 31.93
N GLU A 391 46.65 7.71 31.17
CA GLU A 391 47.43 6.55 30.68
C GLU A 391 48.29 6.94 29.48
N TYR A 392 47.72 7.69 28.54
CA TYR A 392 48.33 7.98 27.23
C TYR A 392 49.34 9.12 27.28
N TYR A 393 49.08 10.17 28.11
CA TYR A 393 49.97 11.32 28.21
C TYR A 393 50.88 11.22 29.46
N VAL A 394 52.07 11.78 29.34
CA VAL A 394 53.02 11.89 30.44
C VAL A 394 53.50 13.33 30.54
N LYS A 395 53.58 13.86 31.78
CA LYS A 395 54.09 15.18 32.03
C LYS A 395 55.60 15.13 32.26
N MET A 396 56.38 15.92 31.49
CA MET A 396 57.80 16.12 31.63
C MET A 396 58.13 17.60 31.44
N ASP A 397 58.98 18.17 32.25
CA ASP A 397 59.39 19.59 32.18
C ASP A 397 58.22 20.58 31.99
N ASN A 398 57.18 20.37 32.76
CA ASN A 398 55.97 21.20 32.74
C ASN A 398 55.13 21.15 31.45
N ARG A 399 55.33 20.14 30.58
CA ARG A 399 54.57 19.90 29.35
C ARG A 399 54.06 18.47 29.30
N TYR A 400 53.02 18.27 28.55
CA TYR A 400 52.49 16.92 28.29
C TYR A 400 52.96 16.39 26.95
N TYR A 401 53.28 15.11 26.92
CA TYR A 401 53.73 14.39 25.73
C TYR A 401 52.93 13.08 25.60
N ALA A 402 52.51 12.74 24.38
CA ALA A 402 51.95 11.43 24.14
C ALA A 402 53.05 10.37 24.26
N LYS A 403 52.77 9.26 24.93
CA LYS A 403 53.67 8.13 25.02
C LYS A 403 53.86 7.48 23.65
N GLY A 404 55.11 7.31 23.22
CA GLY A 404 55.46 6.78 21.90
C GLY A 404 55.40 5.24 21.83
N LYS A 405 55.74 4.72 20.67
CA LYS A 405 55.64 3.26 20.30
C LYS A 405 56.34 2.33 21.28
N SER A 406 57.45 2.78 21.93
CA SER A 406 58.17 1.98 22.94
C SER A 406 57.34 1.67 24.20
N TYR A 407 56.28 2.41 24.45
CA TYR A 407 55.36 2.21 25.58
C TYR A 407 54.11 1.39 25.21
N TYR A 408 53.87 1.11 23.92
CA TYR A 408 52.56 0.56 23.50
C TYR A 408 52.29 -0.84 24.07
N ALA A 409 53.33 -1.69 24.23
CA ALA A 409 53.15 -3.00 24.84
C ALA A 409 52.65 -2.87 26.30
N ASP A 410 53.34 -2.04 27.09
CA ASP A 410 52.95 -1.80 28.48
C ASP A 410 51.58 -1.14 28.61
N LEU A 411 51.28 -0.15 27.76
CA LEU A 411 49.98 0.49 27.72
C LEU A 411 48.87 -0.48 27.34
N TYR A 412 49.08 -1.36 26.36
CA TYR A 412 48.13 -2.35 25.93
C TYR A 412 47.76 -3.35 27.02
N GLU A 413 48.79 -3.89 27.69
CA GLU A 413 48.62 -4.88 28.78
C GLU A 413 47.93 -4.28 30.02
N ASN A 414 48.16 -3.00 30.30
CA ASN A 414 47.63 -2.33 31.51
C ASN A 414 46.36 -1.49 31.25
N ALA A 415 45.88 -1.41 29.99
CA ALA A 415 44.69 -0.64 29.65
C ALA A 415 43.43 -1.18 30.36
N GLN A 416 42.68 -0.28 30.98
CA GLN A 416 41.49 -0.65 31.77
C GLN A 416 40.26 -0.91 30.89
N THR A 417 40.19 -0.36 29.68
CA THR A 417 39.03 -0.44 28.80
C THR A 417 39.36 -1.17 27.52
N THR A 418 38.57 -2.17 27.24
CA THR A 418 38.66 -2.95 25.97
C THR A 418 37.39 -2.74 25.19
N LEU A 419 37.52 -2.36 23.90
CA LEU A 419 36.43 -2.33 22.94
C LEU A 419 36.48 -3.61 22.13
N GLU A 420 35.36 -4.29 21.95
CA GLU A 420 35.25 -5.55 21.25
C GLU A 420 34.31 -5.42 20.04
N ILE A 421 34.71 -5.99 18.89
CA ILE A 421 33.82 -6.11 17.73
C ILE A 421 32.80 -7.21 18.01
N VAL A 422 31.55 -6.79 18.30
CA VAL A 422 30.44 -7.69 18.63
C VAL A 422 29.49 -7.93 17.46
N GLY A 423 29.69 -7.25 16.34
CA GLY A 423 28.83 -7.41 15.17
C GLY A 423 29.46 -6.95 13.87
N ILE A 424 28.96 -7.51 12.77
CA ILE A 424 29.26 -7.11 11.40
C ILE A 424 27.95 -6.71 10.74
N LEU A 425 27.89 -5.48 10.27
CA LEU A 425 26.71 -4.85 9.69
C LEU A 425 26.96 -4.53 8.22
N ARG A 426 26.00 -4.81 7.35
CA ARG A 426 26.05 -4.45 5.94
C ARG A 426 25.08 -3.32 5.65
N ILE A 427 25.52 -2.33 4.90
CA ILE A 427 24.66 -1.26 4.39
C ILE A 427 23.60 -1.87 3.47
N GLU A 428 22.33 -1.67 3.79
CA GLU A 428 21.22 -2.11 2.95
C GLU A 428 21.26 -1.43 1.58
N PRO A 429 21.12 -2.17 0.46
CA PRO A 429 21.13 -1.57 -0.88
C PRO A 429 20.00 -0.54 -1.11
N LYS A 430 18.93 -0.65 -0.31
CA LYS A 430 17.79 0.26 -0.33
C LYS A 430 17.76 1.20 0.87
N ALA A 431 18.86 1.32 1.58
CA ALA A 431 18.97 2.23 2.71
C ALA A 431 18.54 3.64 2.27
N THR A 432 17.68 4.24 3.07
CA THR A 432 17.17 5.60 2.81
C THR A 432 18.11 6.68 3.29
N SER A 433 19.17 6.31 4.00
CA SER A 433 20.26 7.21 4.38
C SER A 433 21.55 6.41 4.52
N LYS A 434 22.65 6.96 4.01
CA LYS A 434 24.00 6.44 4.25
C LYS A 434 24.61 7.19 5.42
N LEU A 435 24.04 6.95 6.61
CA LEU A 435 24.46 7.66 7.82
C LEU A 435 25.93 7.40 8.15
N TYR A 436 26.37 6.15 7.98
CA TYR A 436 27.73 5.73 8.22
C TYR A 436 28.27 4.96 7.02
N SER A 437 29.48 5.29 6.59
CA SER A 437 30.23 4.52 5.59
C SER A 437 30.91 3.31 6.23
N SER A 438 31.65 2.52 5.44
CA SER A 438 32.47 1.44 6.00
C SER A 438 33.42 1.94 7.07
N GLY A 439 33.38 1.30 8.24
CA GLY A 439 34.13 1.71 9.44
C GLY A 439 33.63 0.97 10.69
N LEU A 440 33.89 1.52 11.84
CA LEU A 440 33.45 0.96 13.13
C LEU A 440 32.41 1.87 13.77
N LEU A 441 31.28 1.30 14.14
CA LEU A 441 30.24 1.97 14.92
C LEU A 441 30.44 1.71 16.40
N TYR A 442 30.27 2.76 17.19
CA TYR A 442 30.26 2.69 18.64
C TYR A 442 29.06 3.43 19.24
N THR A 443 28.74 3.13 20.47
CA THR A 443 27.57 3.69 21.16
C THR A 443 27.85 5.08 21.74
N LYS A 444 26.82 5.90 21.90
CA LYS A 444 26.90 7.18 22.66
C LYS A 444 27.40 6.98 24.07
N ALA A 445 27.10 5.83 24.70
CA ALA A 445 27.61 5.48 26.02
C ALA A 445 29.14 5.45 26.07
N LEU A 446 29.82 5.07 24.95
CA LEU A 446 31.28 5.19 24.86
C LEU A 446 31.73 6.66 24.87
N SER A 447 31.07 7.52 24.10
CA SER A 447 31.40 8.95 24.09
C SER A 447 31.24 9.58 25.45
N GLU A 448 30.18 9.24 26.15
CA GLU A 448 29.93 9.74 27.52
C GLU A 448 31.00 9.26 28.52
N LEU A 449 31.35 7.97 28.44
CA LEU A 449 32.40 7.39 29.27
C LEU A 449 33.77 8.09 29.05
N VAL A 450 34.15 8.27 27.77
CA VAL A 450 35.42 8.92 27.40
C VAL A 450 35.42 10.37 27.88
N TYR A 451 34.32 11.10 27.70
CA TYR A 451 34.19 12.47 28.13
C TYR A 451 34.31 12.58 29.67
N GLU A 452 33.54 11.77 30.41
CA GLU A 452 33.52 11.77 31.87
C GLU A 452 34.93 11.52 32.46
N ARG A 453 35.66 10.56 31.90
CA ARG A 453 37.02 10.27 32.32
C ARG A 453 38.01 11.38 31.94
N SER A 454 37.87 11.89 30.70
CA SER A 454 38.79 12.93 30.20
C SER A 454 38.68 14.22 30.96
N ILE A 455 37.47 14.70 31.29
CA ILE A 455 37.30 15.95 32.06
C ILE A 455 37.90 15.84 33.45
N ASN A 456 38.03 14.64 33.99
CA ASN A 456 38.65 14.36 35.28
C ASN A 456 40.16 14.13 35.21
N SER A 457 40.74 14.00 34.02
CA SER A 457 42.16 13.76 33.81
C SER A 457 43.03 14.96 34.23
N ALA A 458 44.27 14.67 34.58
CA ALA A 458 45.24 15.70 35.03
C ALA A 458 45.51 16.73 33.93
N ILE A 459 45.70 16.27 32.68
CA ILE A 459 46.02 17.13 31.52
C ILE A 459 44.87 18.10 31.21
N VAL A 460 43.62 17.63 31.24
CA VAL A 460 42.44 18.49 30.96
C VAL A 460 42.23 19.51 32.09
N LYS A 461 42.32 19.09 33.33
CA LYS A 461 42.23 20.01 34.50
C LYS A 461 43.28 21.09 34.44
N GLU A 462 44.51 20.72 34.09
CA GLU A 462 45.61 21.68 33.96
C GLU A 462 45.39 22.64 32.76
N GLN A 463 44.91 22.13 31.60
CA GLN A 463 44.62 23.01 30.49
C GLN A 463 43.47 23.99 30.81
N ILE A 464 42.42 23.53 31.49
CA ILE A 464 41.33 24.42 31.94
C ILE A 464 41.85 25.48 32.91
N ALA A 465 42.66 25.10 33.85
CA ALA A 465 43.25 26.03 34.83
C ALA A 465 44.20 27.07 34.17
N ALA A 466 44.96 26.64 33.15
CA ALA A 466 45.86 27.51 32.41
C ALA A 466 45.12 28.47 31.44
N GLY A 467 43.92 28.09 30.99
CA GLY A 467 43.12 28.84 30.03
C GLY A 467 43.89 29.08 28.73
N ILE A 468 43.69 30.27 28.14
CA ILE A 468 44.39 30.71 26.92
C ILE A 468 45.83 31.13 27.12
N ASN A 469 46.27 31.21 28.40
CA ASN A 469 47.59 31.70 28.73
C ASN A 469 48.69 30.65 28.58
N THR A 470 48.37 29.38 28.56
CA THR A 470 49.35 28.30 28.40
C THR A 470 48.73 27.09 27.70
N ASN A 471 49.30 26.66 26.61
CA ASN A 471 49.01 25.38 25.99
C ASN A 471 49.86 24.31 26.70
N VAL A 472 49.21 23.32 27.28
CA VAL A 472 49.89 22.27 28.10
C VAL A 472 50.85 21.40 27.28
N PHE A 473 50.75 21.35 25.97
CA PHE A 473 51.69 20.63 25.09
C PHE A 473 52.92 21.45 24.75
N THR A 474 52.77 22.74 24.48
CA THR A 474 53.88 23.62 24.09
C THR A 474 54.52 24.37 25.24
N GLY A 475 53.79 24.56 26.33
CA GLY A 475 54.18 25.40 27.45
C GLY A 475 54.16 26.90 27.14
N LEU A 476 53.58 27.30 25.97
CA LEU A 476 53.51 28.68 25.50
C LEU A 476 52.05 29.16 25.50
N PRO A 477 51.80 30.50 25.58
CA PRO A 477 50.48 31.06 25.39
C PRO A 477 49.92 30.75 23.99
N TYR A 478 48.59 30.69 23.90
CA TYR A 478 47.94 30.72 22.60
C TYR A 478 48.01 32.12 21.99
N GLU A 479 48.25 32.20 20.69
CA GLU A 479 48.36 33.44 19.95
C GLU A 479 47.40 33.42 18.78
N ASP A 480 46.94 34.60 18.32
CA ASP A 480 46.16 34.72 17.11
C ASP A 480 47.08 34.43 15.92
N ILE A 481 46.70 33.46 15.10
CA ILE A 481 47.43 33.06 13.90
C ILE A 481 46.75 33.67 12.70
N ILE A 482 47.48 34.52 12.00
CA ILE A 482 47.05 35.08 10.71
C ILE A 482 47.81 34.34 9.62
N GLY A 483 47.14 33.37 9.01
CA GLY A 483 47.67 32.61 7.88
C GLY A 483 47.28 33.21 6.56
N ILE A 484 47.88 32.67 5.48
CA ILE A 484 47.52 33.01 4.08
C ILE A 484 46.06 32.61 3.79
N SER A 485 45.54 31.63 4.50
CA SER A 485 44.23 31.00 4.22
C SER A 485 43.22 31.07 5.38
N SER A 486 43.62 31.35 6.60
CA SER A 486 42.71 31.41 7.76
C SER A 486 43.20 32.33 8.85
N THR A 487 42.26 32.85 9.64
CA THR A 487 42.56 33.57 10.87
C THR A 487 41.98 32.69 12.00
N GLN A 488 42.88 32.20 12.86
CA GLN A 488 42.49 31.43 14.04
C GLN A 488 42.73 32.27 15.28
N THR A 489 41.68 32.46 16.10
CA THR A 489 41.79 33.12 17.37
C THR A 489 42.44 32.20 18.40
N LYS A 490 43.12 32.78 19.38
CA LYS A 490 43.66 32.05 20.52
C LYS A 490 42.59 31.31 21.32
N THR A 491 41.38 31.87 21.38
CA THR A 491 40.22 31.21 22.02
C THR A 491 39.83 29.95 21.28
N TYR A 492 39.72 30.03 19.95
CA TYR A 492 39.42 28.86 19.12
C TYR A 492 40.46 27.74 19.25
N GLN A 493 41.76 28.10 19.25
CA GLN A 493 42.84 27.12 19.41
C GLN A 493 42.77 26.44 20.78
N TYR A 494 42.47 27.21 21.85
CA TYR A 494 42.28 26.69 23.20
C TYR A 494 41.08 25.72 23.26
N GLU A 495 39.94 26.10 22.71
CA GLU A 495 38.75 25.25 22.64
C GLU A 495 39.03 23.96 21.87
N MET A 496 39.65 24.05 20.70
CA MET A 496 40.02 22.89 19.91
C MET A 496 41.00 21.95 20.62
N ASN A 497 41.91 22.52 21.44
CA ASN A 497 42.78 21.72 22.27
C ASN A 497 42.01 20.95 23.33
N LEU A 498 41.01 21.58 23.97
CA LEU A 498 40.12 20.91 24.92
C LEU A 498 39.26 19.85 24.24
N VAL A 499 38.72 20.12 23.03
CA VAL A 499 37.99 19.14 22.23
C VAL A 499 38.86 17.95 21.91
N ASN A 500 40.11 18.18 21.48
CA ASN A 500 41.08 17.11 21.17
C ASN A 500 41.46 16.27 22.39
N LEU A 501 41.39 16.82 23.61
CA LEU A 501 41.60 16.12 24.86
C LEU A 501 40.29 15.53 25.43
N ASN A 502 39.17 15.60 24.72
CA ASN A 502 37.84 15.26 25.20
C ASN A 502 37.46 16.00 26.50
N GLY A 503 38.04 17.19 26.75
CA GLY A 503 37.76 18.05 27.91
C GLY A 503 36.59 19.01 27.65
N MET A 504 36.12 19.13 26.41
CA MET A 504 35.00 19.95 26.02
C MET A 504 34.17 19.19 24.96
N LYS A 505 32.86 19.07 25.17
CA LYS A 505 31.95 18.61 24.15
C LYS A 505 31.70 19.73 23.15
N LYS A 506 31.94 19.50 21.89
CA LYS A 506 31.59 20.43 20.83
C LYS A 506 30.89 19.66 19.72
N ILE A 507 29.66 20.07 19.42
CA ILE A 507 28.98 19.56 18.25
C ILE A 507 29.60 20.24 17.04
N ASN A 508 30.24 19.46 16.18
CA ASN A 508 30.94 19.99 15.02
C ASN A 508 30.14 19.79 13.73
N ARG A 509 29.16 18.91 13.73
CA ARG A 509 28.29 18.60 12.59
C ARG A 509 26.89 18.29 13.04
N LEU A 510 25.94 18.74 12.24
CA LEU A 510 24.53 18.42 12.40
C LEU A 510 23.99 17.99 11.05
N TYR A 511 23.43 16.81 10.97
CA TYR A 511 22.81 16.27 9.77
C TYR A 511 21.30 16.17 9.99
N ILE A 512 20.51 16.76 9.09
CA ILE A 512 19.06 16.67 9.10
C ILE A 512 18.63 15.88 7.86
N TYR A 513 18.04 14.73 8.08
CA TYR A 513 17.51 13.84 7.05
C TYR A 513 16.04 14.15 6.84
N THR A 514 15.64 14.27 5.56
CA THR A 514 14.27 14.64 5.16
C THR A 514 13.64 13.56 4.30
N SER A 515 12.30 13.46 4.33
CA SER A 515 11.56 12.49 3.51
C SER A 515 11.29 12.99 2.09
N THR A 516 11.14 14.31 1.91
CA THR A 516 10.79 14.92 0.62
C THR A 516 11.63 16.16 0.34
N PHE A 517 11.73 16.53 -0.94
CA PHE A 517 12.37 17.81 -1.33
C PHE A 517 11.60 19.03 -0.82
N SER A 518 10.28 18.93 -0.65
CA SER A 518 9.47 20.00 -0.06
C SER A 518 9.86 20.24 1.39
N ASP A 519 10.01 19.19 2.17
CA ASP A 519 10.42 19.28 3.57
C ASP A 519 11.84 19.84 3.71
N ARG A 520 12.74 19.41 2.80
CA ARG A 520 14.08 19.99 2.73
C ARG A 520 14.03 21.50 2.51
N GLY A 521 13.15 21.98 1.61
CA GLY A 521 12.91 23.40 1.38
C GLY A 521 12.37 24.11 2.62
N ASN A 522 11.40 23.51 3.30
CA ASN A 522 10.83 24.05 4.55
C ASN A 522 11.89 24.18 5.64
N ILE A 523 12.69 23.14 5.85
CA ILE A 523 13.76 23.14 6.85
C ILE A 523 14.84 24.18 6.50
N THR A 524 15.24 24.28 5.24
CA THR A 524 16.21 25.28 4.81
C THR A 524 15.72 26.70 5.09
N ASN A 525 14.44 26.97 4.80
CA ASN A 525 13.83 28.27 5.12
C ASN A 525 13.74 28.52 6.63
N TYR A 526 13.40 27.49 7.42
CA TYR A 526 13.34 27.56 8.87
C TYR A 526 14.71 27.91 9.46
N ILE A 527 15.76 27.20 9.03
CA ILE A 527 17.13 27.47 9.50
C ILE A 527 17.59 28.88 9.10
N ASN A 528 17.29 29.30 7.86
CA ASN A 528 17.66 30.65 7.39
C ASN A 528 16.89 31.76 8.11
N ALA A 529 15.76 31.46 8.74
CA ALA A 529 15.00 32.40 9.56
C ALA A 529 15.59 32.59 10.97
N TYR A 530 16.50 31.70 11.41
CA TYR A 530 17.23 31.85 12.65
C TYR A 530 18.16 33.06 12.51
N GLN A 531 17.85 34.10 13.24
CA GLN A 531 18.69 35.31 13.33
C GLN A 531 19.45 35.27 14.66
N ASN A 532 20.77 35.30 14.56
CA ASN A 532 21.62 35.49 15.69
C ASN A 532 21.49 36.91 16.26
#